data_e11b05cbd965dd8195eff33e92705cf6
#
_entry.id   e11b05cbd965dd8195eff33e92705cf6
#
_cell.length_a   1.000
_cell.length_b   1.000
_cell.length_c   1.000
_cell.angle_alpha   90.00
_cell.angle_beta   90.00
_cell.angle_gamma   90.00
#
_symmetry.space_group_name_H-M   'P 1'
#
loop_
_entity.id
_entity.type
_entity.pdbx_description
1 polymer ?
#
loop_
_entity_poly.entity_id
_entity_poly.type
_entity_poly.pdbx_seq_one_letter_code
_entity_poly.pdbx_strand_id
1 'polypeptide(L)'
;MTEHSSTDNIGNRLPNWHEQLLFAEELNECMLAGCTGYIYWYMRAHWAFIGTGEEQYGPENVKNALLPRAYVLSHFSKHVTGSTRLATSKDMTSGAEAAREFSAYIKGDSLIVMCIDTTANTTNLTLDLPYPVKSGTHLLSTGNEQSQLCQETPITIDNPTNKLSLPKPARSLNTYIFIIDNVSNAIQDIKSSEEYDYDEEDKTYYDLQGRRLENPQGLCIEKSADGTSRKILMRR
;
A
#
# COMPACT_ATOMS: atom_id res chain seq x y z
N MET A 1 -0.11 6.16 -17.76
CA MET A 1 1.27 6.52 -18.19
C MET A 1 1.89 5.27 -18.78
N THR A 2 2.40 5.34 -20.02
CA THR A 2 2.89 4.18 -20.78
C THR A 2 4.42 4.02 -20.71
N GLU A 3 5.12 5.05 -20.26
CA GLU A 3 6.57 5.07 -20.13
C GLU A 3 6.97 6.10 -19.09
N HIS A 4 7.81 5.72 -18.15
CA HIS A 4 8.31 6.61 -17.13
C HIS A 4 9.73 6.23 -16.68
N SER A 5 10.55 7.23 -16.45
CA SER A 5 11.85 7.14 -15.78
C SER A 5 11.99 8.31 -14.81
N SER A 6 12.17 8.01 -13.56
CA SER A 6 12.28 9.00 -12.47
C SER A 6 13.66 9.66 -12.41
N THR A 7 14.53 9.43 -13.38
CA THR A 7 15.91 9.91 -13.31
C THR A 7 16.17 10.98 -14.32
N ASP A 8 16.18 12.20 -13.85
CA ASP A 8 16.72 13.31 -14.61
C ASP A 8 18.25 13.28 -14.50
N ASN A 9 18.90 13.02 -15.65
CA ASN A 9 20.29 13.32 -15.94
C ASN A 9 21.33 12.97 -14.84
N ILE A 10 21.24 11.74 -14.29
CA ILE A 10 22.24 11.26 -13.30
C ILE A 10 23.62 10.99 -13.91
N GLY A 11 23.79 11.20 -15.21
CA GLY A 11 25.04 10.91 -15.92
C GLY A 11 25.37 9.40 -15.95
N ASN A 12 26.65 9.08 -15.98
CA ASN A 12 27.17 7.72 -16.06
C ASN A 12 27.41 7.13 -14.67
N ARG A 13 26.36 7.04 -13.83
CA ARG A 13 26.43 6.41 -12.51
C ARG A 13 25.12 5.74 -12.15
N LEU A 14 25.15 4.87 -11.17
CA LEU A 14 23.91 4.37 -10.55
C LEU A 14 23.25 5.48 -9.71
N PRO A 15 21.91 5.46 -9.60
CA PRO A 15 21.20 6.34 -8.68
C PRO A 15 21.67 6.15 -7.24
N ASN A 16 21.95 7.24 -6.55
CA ASN A 16 22.25 7.19 -5.12
C ASN A 16 20.98 6.91 -4.29
N TRP A 17 21.17 6.69 -2.98
CA TRP A 17 20.04 6.33 -2.13
C TRP A 17 18.96 7.41 -2.04
N HIS A 18 19.32 8.68 -2.05
CA HIS A 18 18.34 9.76 -2.09
C HIS A 18 17.47 9.70 -3.35
N GLU A 19 18.07 9.46 -4.52
CA GLU A 19 17.35 9.30 -5.79
C GLU A 19 16.45 8.04 -5.80
N GLN A 20 16.82 7.02 -5.03
CA GLN A 20 15.94 5.86 -4.82
C GLN A 20 14.72 6.21 -3.95
N LEU A 21 14.89 7.05 -2.95
CA LEU A 21 13.77 7.54 -2.13
C LEU A 21 12.83 8.45 -2.94
N LEU A 22 13.36 9.32 -3.79
CA LEU A 22 12.54 10.13 -4.71
C LEU A 22 11.72 9.24 -5.66
N PHE A 23 12.31 8.15 -6.14
CA PHE A 23 11.57 7.16 -6.92
C PHE A 23 10.46 6.47 -6.11
N ALA A 24 10.71 6.16 -4.83
CA ALA A 24 9.68 5.61 -3.96
C ALA A 24 8.54 6.60 -3.71
N GLU A 25 8.84 7.89 -3.50
CA GLU A 25 7.83 8.95 -3.37
C GLU A 25 6.97 9.06 -4.62
N GLU A 26 7.58 9.05 -5.79
CA GLU A 26 6.88 9.10 -7.06
C GLU A 26 5.94 7.90 -7.25
N LEU A 27 6.41 6.66 -6.95
CA LEU A 27 5.55 5.47 -6.96
C LEU A 27 4.36 5.66 -6.02
N ASN A 28 4.62 6.16 -4.82
CA ASN A 28 3.58 6.39 -3.83
C ASN A 28 2.58 7.46 -4.28
N GLU A 29 3.05 8.55 -4.88
CA GLU A 29 2.17 9.59 -5.48
C GLU A 29 1.28 9.02 -6.58
N CYS A 30 1.83 8.20 -7.47
CA CYS A 30 1.04 7.53 -8.50
C CYS A 30 -0.07 6.67 -7.87
N MET A 31 0.23 5.91 -6.82
CA MET A 31 -0.78 5.11 -6.11
C MET A 31 -1.81 5.99 -5.41
N LEU A 32 -1.39 7.10 -4.79
CA LEU A 32 -2.28 8.06 -4.14
C LEU A 32 -3.19 8.79 -5.14
N ALA A 33 -2.69 9.05 -6.35
CA ALA A 33 -3.46 9.61 -7.46
C ALA A 33 -4.46 8.62 -8.10
N GLY A 34 -4.48 7.35 -7.63
CA GLY A 34 -5.40 6.32 -8.14
C GLY A 34 -4.89 5.57 -9.36
N CYS A 35 -3.60 5.63 -9.67
CA CYS A 35 -3.01 4.79 -10.71
C CYS A 35 -3.13 3.31 -10.33
N THR A 36 -3.65 2.50 -11.24
CA THR A 36 -3.82 1.05 -11.07
C THR A 36 -2.71 0.22 -11.72
N GLY A 37 -1.79 0.87 -12.42
CA GLY A 37 -0.64 0.25 -13.06
C GLY A 37 0.50 1.26 -13.21
N TYR A 38 1.72 0.76 -13.09
CA TYR A 38 2.94 1.54 -13.26
C TYR A 38 3.89 0.77 -14.16
N ILE A 39 4.30 1.38 -15.27
CA ILE A 39 5.23 0.80 -16.25
C ILE A 39 6.49 1.65 -16.26
N TYR A 40 7.58 1.05 -15.81
CA TYR A 40 8.88 1.73 -15.75
C TYR A 40 9.67 1.51 -17.05
N TRP A 41 10.26 2.55 -17.54
CA TRP A 41 11.17 2.51 -18.70
C TRP A 41 12.62 2.55 -18.22
N TYR A 42 13.33 1.51 -18.39
CA TYR A 42 13.06 0.16 -18.82
C TYR A 42 13.76 -0.87 -17.92
N MET A 43 13.61 -2.15 -18.18
CA MET A 43 14.03 -3.20 -17.24
C MET A 43 15.54 -3.25 -16.99
N ARG A 44 16.36 -2.99 -18.02
CA ARG A 44 17.80 -3.23 -18.00
C ARG A 44 18.59 -2.00 -18.44
N ALA A 45 19.22 -1.35 -17.52
CA ALA A 45 20.15 -0.25 -17.68
C ALA A 45 20.78 0.09 -16.34
N HIS A 46 21.74 1.02 -16.30
CA HIS A 46 22.36 1.47 -15.07
C HIS A 46 21.39 2.21 -14.12
N TRP A 47 20.28 2.75 -14.60
CA TRP A 47 19.22 3.36 -13.78
C TRP A 47 17.98 2.46 -13.63
N ALA A 48 18.00 1.27 -14.20
CA ALA A 48 16.86 0.34 -14.22
C ALA A 48 16.91 -0.66 -13.07
N PHE A 49 16.34 -1.84 -13.30
CA PHE A 49 16.20 -2.87 -12.27
C PHE A 49 17.28 -3.95 -12.33
N ILE A 50 17.87 -4.13 -13.54
CA ILE A 50 18.87 -5.17 -13.77
C ILE A 50 20.12 -4.52 -14.35
N GLY A 51 21.25 -4.79 -13.72
CA GLY A 51 22.56 -4.27 -14.13
C GLY A 51 23.03 -4.79 -15.49
N THR A 52 23.77 -3.95 -16.21
CA THR A 52 24.36 -4.27 -17.51
C THR A 52 25.75 -4.88 -17.40
N GLY A 53 26.47 -4.60 -16.32
CA GLY A 53 27.86 -4.97 -16.11
C GLY A 53 28.86 -4.06 -16.85
N GLU A 54 28.42 -2.88 -17.31
CA GLU A 54 29.27 -1.91 -17.94
C GLU A 54 30.07 -1.15 -16.89
N GLU A 55 31.40 -1.22 -16.96
CA GLU A 55 32.35 -0.65 -15.96
C GLU A 55 32.19 0.85 -15.77
N GLN A 56 31.78 1.57 -16.81
CA GLN A 56 31.56 3.03 -16.76
C GLN A 56 30.53 3.48 -15.74
N TYR A 57 29.64 2.56 -15.29
CA TYR A 57 28.56 2.85 -14.32
C TYR A 57 28.90 2.43 -12.90
N GLY A 58 30.15 2.02 -12.65
CA GLY A 58 30.63 1.63 -11.34
C GLY A 58 30.54 0.13 -11.04
N PRO A 59 31.25 -0.32 -9.99
CA PRO A 59 31.36 -1.73 -9.65
C PRO A 59 30.03 -2.35 -9.18
N GLU A 60 29.09 -1.55 -8.68
CA GLU A 60 27.76 -2.00 -8.25
C GLU A 60 26.85 -2.37 -9.42
N ASN A 61 27.19 -1.96 -10.65
CA ASN A 61 26.44 -2.31 -11.85
C ASN A 61 26.74 -3.74 -12.34
N VAL A 62 26.56 -4.71 -11.46
CA VAL A 62 26.87 -6.12 -11.73
C VAL A 62 25.91 -6.68 -12.80
N LYS A 63 26.48 -7.33 -13.82
CA LYS A 63 25.72 -7.90 -14.94
C LYS A 63 24.69 -8.93 -14.44
N ASN A 64 23.43 -8.72 -14.83
CA ASN A 64 22.27 -9.56 -14.49
C ASN A 64 21.88 -9.54 -12.99
N ALA A 65 22.54 -8.76 -12.15
CA ALA A 65 22.11 -8.58 -10.76
C ALA A 65 20.95 -7.57 -10.67
N LEU A 66 20.11 -7.75 -9.66
CA LEU A 66 19.11 -6.75 -9.30
C LEU A 66 19.81 -5.52 -8.71
N LEU A 67 19.44 -4.36 -9.20
CA LEU A 67 19.90 -3.07 -8.69
C LEU A 67 18.99 -2.56 -7.57
N PRO A 68 19.43 -1.60 -6.74
CA PRO A 68 18.65 -1.06 -5.62
C PRO A 68 17.23 -0.62 -6.00
N ARG A 69 17.03 -0.10 -7.20
CA ARG A 69 15.71 0.31 -7.71
C ARG A 69 14.71 -0.84 -7.83
N ALA A 70 15.16 -2.05 -8.13
CA ALA A 70 14.31 -3.23 -8.13
C ALA A 70 13.78 -3.55 -6.72
N TYR A 71 14.60 -3.36 -5.71
CA TYR A 71 14.21 -3.55 -4.32
C TYR A 71 13.23 -2.47 -3.86
N VAL A 72 13.44 -1.20 -4.25
CA VAL A 72 12.46 -0.14 -4.00
C VAL A 72 11.11 -0.48 -4.62
N LEU A 73 11.09 -0.89 -5.90
CA LEU A 73 9.84 -1.32 -6.55
C LEU A 73 9.22 -2.53 -5.83
N SER A 74 10.03 -3.43 -5.26
CA SER A 74 9.52 -4.64 -4.60
C SER A 74 8.71 -4.34 -3.34
N HIS A 75 9.00 -3.25 -2.62
CA HIS A 75 8.16 -2.79 -1.51
C HIS A 75 6.71 -2.58 -1.94
N PHE A 76 6.49 -2.07 -3.15
CA PHE A 76 5.15 -1.86 -3.72
C PHE A 76 4.63 -3.10 -4.42
N SER A 77 5.37 -3.66 -5.36
CA SER A 77 4.86 -4.71 -6.26
C SER A 77 4.51 -6.01 -5.55
N LYS A 78 5.24 -6.39 -4.51
CA LYS A 78 4.96 -7.60 -3.72
C LYS A 78 3.75 -7.45 -2.80
N HIS A 79 3.56 -6.29 -2.21
CA HIS A 79 2.64 -6.11 -1.10
C HIS A 79 1.38 -5.36 -1.52
N VAL A 80 1.51 -4.29 -2.31
CA VAL A 80 0.39 -3.42 -2.70
C VAL A 80 -0.46 -4.00 -3.86
N THR A 81 0.14 -4.84 -4.73
CA THR A 81 -0.59 -5.44 -5.85
C THR A 81 -1.79 -6.26 -5.37
N GLY A 82 -2.98 -5.97 -5.89
CA GLY A 82 -4.22 -6.65 -5.53
C GLY A 82 -4.79 -6.24 -4.17
N SER A 83 -4.29 -5.15 -3.57
CA SER A 83 -4.83 -4.57 -2.35
C SER A 83 -5.85 -3.46 -2.64
N THR A 84 -6.61 -3.08 -1.63
CA THR A 84 -7.46 -1.89 -1.64
C THR A 84 -6.77 -0.79 -0.84
N ARG A 85 -6.62 0.40 -1.45
CA ARG A 85 -6.06 1.56 -0.77
C ARG A 85 -7.02 2.09 0.29
N LEU A 86 -6.48 2.40 1.46
CA LEU A 86 -7.22 3.06 2.54
C LEU A 86 -6.98 4.57 2.49
N ALA A 87 -7.98 5.33 2.94
CA ALA A 87 -7.78 6.75 3.21
C ALA A 87 -6.80 6.90 4.38
N THR A 88 -5.83 7.79 4.21
CA THR A 88 -4.87 8.12 5.25
C THR A 88 -5.02 9.59 5.63
N SER A 89 -4.96 9.88 6.92
CA SER A 89 -4.82 11.24 7.44
C SER A 89 -3.56 11.31 8.28
N LYS A 90 -2.85 12.41 8.21
CA LYS A 90 -1.78 12.74 9.13
C LYS A 90 -2.31 13.80 10.07
N ASP A 91 -2.03 13.68 11.36
CA ASP A 91 -2.25 14.76 12.30
C ASP A 91 -1.24 15.86 11.96
N MET A 92 -1.69 16.82 11.17
CA MET A 92 -0.85 17.75 10.46
C MET A 92 -1.12 19.17 10.88
N THR A 93 -0.08 19.77 11.42
CA THR A 93 0.05 21.22 11.50
C THR A 93 0.57 21.87 10.22
N SER A 94 0.85 21.10 9.16
CA SER A 94 1.38 21.62 7.89
C SER A 94 1.04 20.75 6.67
N GLY A 95 0.27 21.29 5.78
CA GLY A 95 0.13 21.16 4.33
C GLY A 95 0.32 19.80 3.60
N ALA A 96 0.06 19.86 2.31
CA ALA A 96 -0.02 18.75 1.34
C ALA A 96 1.23 17.85 1.17
N GLU A 97 2.39 18.22 1.68
CA GLU A 97 3.64 17.45 1.50
C GLU A 97 3.65 16.10 2.21
N ALA A 98 2.81 15.92 3.22
CA ALA A 98 2.76 14.67 3.96
C ALA A 98 2.12 13.50 3.20
N ALA A 99 1.37 13.75 2.16
CA ALA A 99 0.73 12.71 1.36
C ALA A 99 1.75 11.86 0.58
N ARG A 100 2.86 12.45 0.16
CA ARG A 100 3.90 11.77 -0.63
C ARG A 100 4.59 10.64 0.13
N GLU A 101 4.78 10.82 1.41
CA GLU A 101 5.60 9.97 2.25
C GLU A 101 4.84 8.78 2.83
N PHE A 102 3.50 8.72 2.67
CA PHE A 102 2.70 7.78 3.43
C PHE A 102 1.49 7.26 2.66
N SER A 103 1.28 5.95 2.69
CA SER A 103 0.06 5.31 2.18
C SER A 103 -0.27 4.04 2.94
N ALA A 104 -1.54 3.63 2.91
CA ALA A 104 -2.00 2.42 3.57
C ALA A 104 -2.94 1.62 2.68
N TYR A 105 -2.89 0.30 2.84
CA TYR A 105 -3.64 -0.65 2.03
C TYR A 105 -4.13 -1.82 2.88
N ILE A 106 -5.22 -2.44 2.43
CA ILE A 106 -5.72 -3.70 3.00
C ILE A 106 -5.73 -4.79 1.93
N LYS A 107 -5.26 -5.99 2.30
CA LYS A 107 -5.24 -7.16 1.43
C LYS A 107 -5.54 -8.42 2.26
N GLY A 108 -6.75 -8.94 2.12
CA GLY A 108 -7.21 -10.03 2.98
C GLY A 108 -7.21 -9.61 4.45
N ASP A 109 -6.48 -10.33 5.29
CA ASP A 109 -6.28 -10.07 6.72
C ASP A 109 -5.06 -9.19 7.01
N SER A 110 -4.41 -8.65 5.99
CA SER A 110 -3.20 -7.85 6.13
C SER A 110 -3.47 -6.37 5.92
N LEU A 111 -2.98 -5.56 6.87
CA LEU A 111 -2.91 -4.10 6.76
C LEU A 111 -1.47 -3.71 6.43
N ILE A 112 -1.28 -3.02 5.31
CA ILE A 112 0.03 -2.65 4.78
C ILE A 112 0.17 -1.15 4.89
N VAL A 113 1.26 -0.68 5.50
CA VAL A 113 1.57 0.74 5.65
C VAL A 113 2.92 1.01 5.00
N MET A 114 2.92 1.91 4.03
CA MET A 114 4.14 2.41 3.39
C MET A 114 4.54 3.73 4.04
N CYS A 115 5.82 3.87 4.37
CA CYS A 115 6.36 5.12 4.90
C CYS A 115 7.73 5.40 4.29
N ILE A 116 7.88 6.53 3.64
CA ILE A 116 9.11 7.00 3.02
C ILE A 116 9.67 8.13 3.88
N ASP A 117 10.90 8.04 4.30
CA ASP A 117 11.57 9.09 5.08
C ASP A 117 12.79 9.63 4.32
N THR A 118 12.68 10.85 3.84
CA THR A 118 13.78 11.57 3.17
C THR A 118 14.61 12.41 4.13
N THR A 119 14.20 12.52 5.40
CA THR A 119 14.86 13.34 6.42
C THR A 119 16.14 12.70 6.95
N ALA A 120 16.99 13.50 7.58
CA ALA A 120 18.26 13.03 8.15
C ALA A 120 18.15 12.53 9.60
N ASN A 121 16.94 12.57 10.19
CA ASN A 121 16.74 12.23 11.60
C ASN A 121 15.88 10.99 11.75
N THR A 122 16.34 10.04 12.54
CA THR A 122 15.51 8.91 12.98
C THR A 122 14.44 9.41 13.95
N THR A 123 13.20 9.03 13.72
CA THR A 123 12.05 9.38 14.54
C THR A 123 11.19 8.15 14.82
N ASN A 124 10.10 8.32 15.55
CA ASN A 124 9.08 7.28 15.69
C ASN A 124 7.86 7.63 14.82
N LEU A 125 7.35 6.63 14.15
CA LEU A 125 6.07 6.68 13.46
C LEU A 125 4.98 6.23 14.42
N THR A 126 4.06 7.12 14.75
CA THR A 126 2.85 6.77 15.51
C THR A 126 1.72 6.47 14.54
N LEU A 127 1.14 5.29 14.67
CA LEU A 127 0.03 4.82 13.85
C LEU A 127 -1.24 4.69 14.70
N ASP A 128 -2.34 5.21 14.19
CA ASP A 128 -3.68 4.91 14.65
C ASP A 128 -4.38 4.14 13.53
N LEU A 129 -4.53 2.82 13.73
CA LEU A 129 -4.96 1.89 12.70
C LEU A 129 -6.48 1.70 12.77
N PRO A 130 -7.16 1.42 11.64
CA PRO A 130 -8.60 1.19 11.61
C PRO A 130 -9.02 -0.11 12.30
N TYR A 131 -8.08 -1.05 12.49
CA TYR A 131 -8.32 -2.35 13.11
C TYR A 131 -7.22 -2.69 14.10
N PRO A 132 -7.54 -3.42 15.19
CA PRO A 132 -6.51 -4.02 16.03
C PRO A 132 -5.64 -5.00 15.24
N VAL A 133 -4.36 -5.00 15.48
CA VAL A 133 -3.39 -5.91 14.86
C VAL A 133 -2.67 -6.73 15.93
N LYS A 134 -2.33 -7.98 15.62
CA LYS A 134 -1.76 -8.95 16.58
C LYS A 134 -0.31 -9.32 16.32
N SER A 135 0.18 -9.03 15.16
CA SER A 135 1.58 -9.26 14.76
C SER A 135 1.89 -8.45 13.50
N GLY A 136 3.15 -8.39 13.14
CA GLY A 136 3.54 -7.75 11.89
C GLY A 136 4.95 -8.08 11.46
N THR A 137 5.31 -7.57 10.29
CA THR A 137 6.66 -7.60 9.72
C THR A 137 7.01 -6.20 9.26
N HIS A 138 8.21 -5.75 9.58
CA HIS A 138 8.79 -4.53 9.06
C HIS A 138 9.79 -4.87 7.96
N LEU A 139 9.56 -4.37 6.78
CA LEU A 139 10.47 -4.42 5.65
C LEU A 139 11.15 -3.07 5.52
N LEU A 140 12.46 -3.04 5.66
CA LEU A 140 13.27 -1.81 5.73
C LEU A 140 14.32 -1.77 4.62
N SER A 141 14.45 -0.61 3.96
CA SER A 141 15.59 -0.28 3.10
C SER A 141 16.17 1.09 3.51
N THR A 142 17.52 1.17 3.67
CA THR A 142 18.21 2.38 4.16
C THR A 142 19.41 2.82 3.32
N GLY A 143 19.71 2.12 2.24
CA GLY A 143 20.84 2.43 1.36
C GLY A 143 20.88 1.57 0.12
N ASN A 144 21.94 1.72 -0.66
CA ASN A 144 22.12 1.01 -1.93
C ASN A 144 22.81 -0.37 -1.78
N GLU A 145 23.44 -0.63 -0.64
CA GLU A 145 24.12 -1.91 -0.41
C GLU A 145 23.09 -3.03 -0.20
N GLN A 146 23.40 -4.23 -0.68
CA GLN A 146 22.51 -5.40 -0.56
C GLN A 146 22.07 -5.66 0.88
N SER A 147 22.96 -5.46 1.84
CA SER A 147 22.69 -5.61 3.26
C SER A 147 21.73 -4.57 3.85
N GLN A 148 21.43 -3.52 3.10
CA GLN A 148 20.57 -2.40 3.50
C GLN A 148 19.20 -2.43 2.78
N LEU A 149 18.97 -3.44 1.94
CA LEU A 149 17.78 -3.52 1.07
C LEU A 149 16.83 -4.61 1.54
N CYS A 150 15.55 -4.26 1.69
CA CYS A 150 14.46 -5.16 2.03
C CYS A 150 14.76 -6.06 3.26
N GLN A 151 15.35 -5.46 4.30
CA GLN A 151 15.61 -6.19 5.54
C GLN A 151 14.32 -6.45 6.29
N GLU A 152 14.00 -7.71 6.52
CA GLU A 152 12.78 -8.12 7.20
C GLU A 152 13.02 -8.34 8.69
N THR A 153 12.21 -7.71 9.53
CA THR A 153 12.21 -7.93 10.98
C THR A 153 10.79 -8.14 11.50
N PRO A 154 10.55 -9.10 12.39
CA PRO A 154 9.23 -9.28 12.98
C PRO A 154 8.88 -8.12 13.92
N ILE A 155 7.60 -7.75 13.93
CA ILE A 155 7.01 -6.82 14.91
C ILE A 155 6.21 -7.67 15.90
N THR A 156 6.70 -7.74 17.13
CA THR A 156 5.99 -8.41 18.21
C THR A 156 4.95 -7.48 18.81
N ILE A 157 3.74 -7.96 18.98
CA ILE A 157 2.62 -7.24 19.59
C ILE A 157 2.05 -8.16 20.67
N ASP A 158 2.28 -7.82 21.95
CA ASP A 158 1.92 -8.66 23.08
C ASP A 158 0.40 -8.80 23.24
N ASN A 159 -0.34 -7.73 22.96
CA ASN A 159 -1.81 -7.70 22.96
C ASN A 159 -2.30 -6.97 21.71
N PRO A 160 -3.38 -7.44 21.09
CA PRO A 160 -3.95 -6.77 19.93
C PRO A 160 -4.21 -5.28 20.20
N THR A 161 -3.74 -4.43 19.29
CA THR A 161 -3.86 -2.97 19.43
C THR A 161 -4.01 -2.31 18.07
N ASN A 162 -4.71 -1.18 18.06
CA ASN A 162 -4.79 -0.30 16.90
C ASN A 162 -3.86 0.92 17.01
N LYS A 163 -3.09 1.04 18.11
CA LYS A 163 -2.15 2.14 18.31
C LYS A 163 -0.73 1.60 18.46
N LEU A 164 0.14 2.00 17.55
CA LEU A 164 1.52 1.56 17.51
C LEU A 164 2.47 2.75 17.43
N SER A 165 3.64 2.61 18.05
CA SER A 165 4.77 3.49 17.87
C SER A 165 5.96 2.66 17.39
N LEU A 166 6.42 2.93 16.18
CA LEU A 166 7.44 2.14 15.49
C LEU A 166 8.63 3.01 15.11
N PRO A 167 9.86 2.47 15.16
CA PRO A 167 11.01 3.22 14.69
C PRO A 167 10.88 3.53 13.19
N LYS A 168 11.13 4.79 12.84
CA LYS A 168 11.25 5.28 11.48
C LYS A 168 12.69 5.79 11.29
N PRO A 169 13.60 4.96 10.76
CA PRO A 169 14.98 5.35 10.52
C PRO A 169 15.08 6.52 9.53
N ALA A 170 16.09 7.34 9.69
CA ALA A 170 16.42 8.41 8.76
C ALA A 170 16.66 7.87 7.35
N ARG A 171 16.24 8.60 6.34
CA ARG A 171 16.46 8.27 4.92
C ARG A 171 16.14 6.83 4.60
N SER A 172 14.90 6.41 4.87
CA SER A 172 14.48 5.02 4.77
C SER A 172 13.19 4.84 3.98
N LEU A 173 13.05 3.68 3.38
CA LEU A 173 11.80 3.17 2.82
C LEU A 173 11.33 2.03 3.73
N ASN A 174 10.15 2.20 4.29
CA ASN A 174 9.57 1.28 5.26
C ASN A 174 8.24 0.72 4.72
N THR A 175 8.08 -0.59 4.83
CA THR A 175 6.80 -1.26 4.64
C THR A 175 6.48 -2.05 5.90
N TYR A 176 5.43 -1.65 6.61
CA TYR A 176 4.91 -2.39 7.75
C TYR A 176 3.73 -3.22 7.29
N ILE A 177 3.78 -4.53 7.53
CA ILE A 177 2.73 -5.48 7.16
C ILE A 177 2.21 -6.06 8.45
N PHE A 178 0.99 -5.72 8.82
CA PHE A 178 0.35 -6.17 10.04
C PHE A 178 -0.70 -7.22 9.73
N ILE A 179 -0.85 -8.18 10.63
CA ILE A 179 -1.97 -9.12 10.62
C ILE A 179 -3.07 -8.56 11.53
N ILE A 180 -4.23 -8.33 10.94
CA ILE A 180 -5.42 -7.83 11.65
C ILE A 180 -5.92 -8.91 12.61
N ASP A 181 -6.27 -8.50 13.82
CA ASP A 181 -6.92 -9.39 14.77
C ASP A 181 -8.45 -9.39 14.52
N ASN A 182 -9.07 -10.58 14.55
CA ASN A 182 -10.53 -10.75 14.41
C ASN A 182 -11.15 -10.28 13.08
N VAL A 183 -10.48 -10.50 11.95
CA VAL A 183 -11.10 -10.28 10.61
C VAL A 183 -12.41 -11.02 10.44
N SER A 184 -12.56 -12.18 11.11
CA SER A 184 -13.80 -12.95 11.10
C SER A 184 -15.00 -12.18 11.68
N ASN A 185 -14.77 -11.28 12.61
CA ASN A 185 -15.86 -10.48 13.22
C ASN A 185 -16.25 -9.27 12.35
N ALA A 186 -15.29 -8.64 11.65
CA ALA A 186 -15.62 -7.52 10.76
C ALA A 186 -16.50 -7.94 9.55
N ILE A 187 -16.37 -9.20 9.10
CA ILE A 187 -17.27 -9.78 8.09
C ILE A 187 -18.54 -10.36 8.72
N GLN A 188 -18.47 -10.80 9.99
CA GLN A 188 -19.64 -11.29 10.74
C GLN A 188 -20.51 -10.15 11.25
N ASP A 189 -19.96 -9.01 11.63
CA ASP A 189 -20.75 -7.83 12.04
C ASP A 189 -21.59 -7.26 10.89
N ILE A 190 -21.19 -7.47 9.64
CA ILE A 190 -22.06 -7.22 8.48
C ILE A 190 -23.17 -8.29 8.37
N LYS A 191 -22.99 -9.47 9.03
CA LYS A 191 -23.98 -10.56 9.03
C LYS A 191 -24.82 -10.64 10.29
N SER A 192 -24.40 -10.04 11.39
CA SER A 192 -25.04 -10.18 12.72
C SER A 192 -25.68 -8.90 13.23
N SER A 193 -25.63 -7.79 12.48
CA SER A 193 -26.50 -6.67 12.82
C SER A 193 -27.92 -7.05 12.43
N GLU A 194 -28.59 -7.66 13.41
CA GLU A 194 -30.03 -7.71 13.58
C GLU A 194 -30.78 -8.48 12.49
N GLU A 195 -31.23 -9.65 12.86
CA GLU A 195 -32.49 -10.21 12.46
C GLU A 195 -33.60 -9.19 12.84
N TYR A 196 -33.61 -8.03 12.15
CA TYR A 196 -34.80 -7.21 12.10
C TYR A 196 -35.71 -7.90 11.09
N ASP A 197 -36.78 -8.44 11.63
CA ASP A 197 -37.97 -8.89 10.93
C ASP A 197 -38.56 -7.66 10.23
N TYR A 198 -37.99 -7.30 9.06
CA TYR A 198 -38.55 -6.29 8.16
C TYR A 198 -39.40 -7.01 7.15
N ASP A 199 -40.69 -6.68 7.13
CA ASP A 199 -41.62 -7.08 6.08
C ASP A 199 -40.97 -6.95 4.69
N GLU A 200 -40.97 -8.03 3.92
CA GLU A 200 -40.36 -8.11 2.58
C GLU A 200 -40.96 -7.12 1.56
N GLU A 201 -42.06 -6.43 1.90
CA GLU A 201 -42.85 -5.64 0.98
C GLU A 201 -42.26 -4.30 0.53
N ASP A 202 -41.20 -3.77 1.22
CA ASP A 202 -40.71 -2.40 0.97
C ASP A 202 -39.28 -2.30 0.42
N LYS A 203 -38.70 -3.38 -0.10
CA LYS A 203 -37.34 -3.39 -0.65
C LYS A 203 -37.33 -3.43 -2.17
N THR A 204 -36.53 -2.57 -2.76
CA THR A 204 -36.29 -2.55 -4.21
C THR A 204 -34.83 -2.84 -4.51
N TYR A 205 -34.57 -3.70 -5.48
CA TYR A 205 -33.23 -4.13 -5.85
C TYR A 205 -32.81 -3.57 -7.20
N TYR A 206 -31.53 -3.19 -7.31
CA TYR A 206 -30.95 -2.65 -8.52
C TYR A 206 -29.63 -3.35 -8.83
N ASP A 207 -29.27 -3.44 -10.10
CA ASP A 207 -27.92 -3.82 -10.50
C ASP A 207 -26.92 -2.67 -10.25
N LEU A 208 -25.64 -2.93 -10.48
CA LEU A 208 -24.58 -1.93 -10.29
C LEU A 208 -24.65 -0.77 -11.30
N GLN A 209 -25.48 -0.89 -12.35
CA GLN A 209 -25.77 0.15 -13.33
C GLN A 209 -27.05 0.94 -13.00
N GLY A 210 -27.70 0.63 -11.86
CA GLY A 210 -28.90 1.32 -11.39
C GLY A 210 -30.21 0.84 -12.04
N ARG A 211 -30.22 -0.29 -12.75
CA ARG A 211 -31.44 -0.89 -13.32
C ARG A 211 -32.14 -1.74 -12.27
N ARG A 212 -33.44 -1.58 -12.14
CA ARG A 212 -34.26 -2.35 -11.17
C ARG A 212 -34.24 -3.84 -11.53
N LEU A 213 -34.09 -4.67 -10.52
CA LEU A 213 -34.08 -6.13 -10.62
C LEU A 213 -35.38 -6.70 -10.02
N GLU A 214 -36.08 -7.53 -10.77
CA GLU A 214 -37.23 -8.27 -10.27
C GLU A 214 -36.82 -9.56 -9.53
N ASN A 215 -35.74 -10.18 -9.96
CA ASN A 215 -35.13 -11.36 -9.32
C ASN A 215 -33.68 -11.10 -9.03
N PRO A 216 -33.35 -10.50 -7.87
CA PRO A 216 -31.98 -10.15 -7.54
C PRO A 216 -31.12 -11.39 -7.32
N GLN A 217 -29.98 -11.48 -8.00
CA GLN A 217 -28.97 -12.54 -7.86
C GLN A 217 -27.57 -11.92 -7.93
N GLY A 218 -26.63 -12.47 -7.14
CA GLY A 218 -25.28 -11.96 -7.10
C GLY A 218 -25.21 -10.61 -6.37
N LEU A 219 -24.24 -9.77 -6.77
CA LEU A 219 -24.02 -8.46 -6.15
C LEU A 219 -25.05 -7.45 -6.69
N CYS A 220 -25.87 -6.89 -5.81
CA CYS A 220 -26.89 -5.89 -6.14
C CYS A 220 -26.95 -4.78 -5.08
N ILE A 221 -27.69 -3.71 -5.39
CA ILE A 221 -27.97 -2.61 -4.48
C ILE A 221 -29.41 -2.81 -3.97
N GLU A 222 -29.57 -2.98 -2.68
CA GLU A 222 -30.86 -2.94 -1.99
C GLU A 222 -31.16 -1.49 -1.61
N LYS A 223 -32.36 -1.04 -1.89
CA LYS A 223 -32.90 0.25 -1.49
C LYS A 223 -34.14 0.04 -0.64
N SER A 224 -34.12 0.54 0.59
CA SER A 224 -35.26 0.50 1.54
C SER A 224 -36.19 1.69 1.32
N ALA A 225 -37.42 1.59 1.80
CA ALA A 225 -38.45 2.64 1.69
C ALA A 225 -38.05 3.96 2.38
N ASP A 226 -37.20 3.90 3.40
CA ASP A 226 -36.64 5.08 4.09
C ASP A 226 -35.60 5.85 3.24
N GLY A 227 -35.26 5.35 2.03
CA GLY A 227 -34.29 5.94 1.11
C GLY A 227 -32.87 5.47 1.34
N THR A 228 -32.59 4.64 2.33
CA THR A 228 -31.26 4.06 2.54
C THR A 228 -30.94 3.05 1.44
N SER A 229 -29.66 2.94 1.09
CA SER A 229 -29.18 2.02 0.07
C SER A 229 -27.93 1.29 0.52
N ARG A 230 -27.88 -0.03 0.30
CA ARG A 230 -26.70 -0.84 0.62
C ARG A 230 -26.37 -1.86 -0.46
N LYS A 231 -25.09 -2.23 -0.58
CA LYS A 231 -24.68 -3.33 -1.45
C LYS A 231 -24.87 -4.65 -0.73
N ILE A 232 -25.53 -5.61 -1.37
CA ILE A 232 -25.77 -6.94 -0.84
C ILE A 232 -25.38 -8.01 -1.86
N LEU A 233 -25.03 -9.20 -1.36
CA LEU A 233 -24.79 -10.39 -2.18
C LEU A 233 -25.92 -11.39 -1.95
N MET A 234 -26.80 -11.52 -2.93
CA MET A 234 -27.85 -12.52 -2.91
C MET A 234 -27.27 -13.90 -3.31
N ARG A 235 -27.41 -14.89 -2.45
CA ARG A 235 -27.05 -16.29 -2.75
C ARG A 235 -28.28 -17.01 -3.29
N ARG A 236 -28.03 -17.95 -4.20
CA ARG A 236 -29.04 -18.94 -4.62
C ARG A 236 -29.34 -19.89 -3.49
#